data_3254f81e7da224138e04a0109f371726
#
_entry.id   3254f81e7da224138e04a0109f371726
#
_cell.length_a   1.000
_cell.length_b   1.000
_cell.length_c   1.000
_cell.angle_alpha   90.00
_cell.angle_beta   90.00
_cell.angle_gamma   90.00
#
_symmetry.space_group_name_H-M   'P 1'
#
loop_
_entity.id
_entity.type
_entity.pdbx_description
1 polymer ?
#
loop_
_entity_poly.entity_id
_entity_poly.type
_entity_poly.pdbx_seq_one_letter_code
_entity_poly.pdbx_strand_id
1 'polypeptide(L)'
;MTLNKRYLRNVKENLSFYVAAAVLTVVALLLFYLFYIAGTGIKSYGDQFFIDNKLEDATFTTYVEIPDNEITNIEKKYNVTFEKEHYVNINEDGYKVRVFKRNKKIDLYEVIDGNDISNDDEIVISKGYAESEHVSIGDRLTIKGKEYKVTGYFLRPDYLYMLENTDDSYKNITSFFLAYMTDSAYDALEASSCQYKVVYSDDSDVTQFRKDMNEQYKINSYLAKDNNQRITMVDDQAIMFLIMAFVFLFTLPLITVALIAIIIGRKIKQEQKMIGTLSALGYTKRQLMWHYSVLAMIPGLAGGIIVTI
;
A
#
# COMPACT_ATOMS: atom_id res chain seq x y z
N MET A 1 50.81 2.18 -21.18
CA MET A 1 50.01 2.94 -22.18
C MET A 1 49.32 2.07 -23.24
N THR A 2 49.77 0.85 -23.48
CA THR A 2 49.20 -0.08 -24.51
C THR A 2 47.90 -0.80 -24.06
N LEU A 3 47.72 -1.08 -22.78
CA LEU A 3 46.53 -1.79 -22.23
C LEU A 3 45.27 -0.95 -22.34
N ASN A 4 45.35 0.37 -22.13
CA ASN A 4 44.17 1.25 -22.17
C ASN A 4 43.52 1.37 -23.58
N LYS A 5 44.31 1.34 -24.65
CA LYS A 5 43.79 1.34 -26.03
C LYS A 5 42.99 0.07 -26.36
N ARG A 6 43.15 -0.99 -25.59
CA ARG A 6 42.46 -2.27 -25.80
C ARG A 6 41.04 -2.30 -25.25
N TYR A 7 40.72 -1.46 -24.27
CA TYR A 7 39.35 -1.41 -23.71
C TYR A 7 38.30 -1.14 -24.80
N LEU A 8 38.48 -0.08 -25.58
CA LEU A 8 37.56 0.28 -26.65
C LEU A 8 37.45 -0.81 -27.73
N ARG A 9 38.56 -1.45 -28.11
CA ARG A 9 38.53 -2.53 -29.08
C ARG A 9 37.81 -3.76 -28.54
N ASN A 10 38.07 -4.14 -27.29
CA ASN A 10 37.42 -5.25 -26.63
C ASN A 10 35.90 -5.04 -26.50
N VAL A 11 35.45 -3.84 -26.16
CA VAL A 11 34.04 -3.50 -26.12
C VAL A 11 33.43 -3.60 -27.52
N LYS A 12 34.09 -3.06 -28.56
CA LYS A 12 33.57 -3.13 -29.95
C LYS A 12 33.48 -4.56 -30.48
N GLU A 13 34.46 -5.41 -30.18
CA GLU A 13 34.45 -6.81 -30.60
C GLU A 13 33.33 -7.64 -29.96
N ASN A 14 32.83 -7.21 -28.78
CA ASN A 14 31.76 -7.89 -28.03
C ASN A 14 30.59 -6.95 -27.73
N LEU A 15 30.32 -5.98 -28.59
CA LEU A 15 29.37 -4.89 -28.35
C LEU A 15 27.98 -5.38 -27.96
N SER A 16 27.42 -6.35 -28.68
CA SER A 16 26.10 -6.90 -28.42
C SER A 16 25.93 -7.41 -26.98
N PHE A 17 27.00 -7.96 -26.45
CA PHE A 17 27.01 -8.48 -25.09
C PHE A 17 27.09 -7.38 -24.04
N TYR A 18 27.97 -6.37 -24.24
CA TYR A 18 28.04 -5.22 -23.34
C TYR A 18 26.76 -4.43 -23.32
N VAL A 19 26.10 -4.29 -24.49
CA VAL A 19 24.79 -3.69 -24.60
C VAL A 19 23.73 -4.50 -23.84
N ALA A 20 23.68 -5.83 -24.04
CA ALA A 20 22.73 -6.68 -23.35
C ALA A 20 22.89 -6.61 -21.81
N ALA A 21 24.13 -6.64 -21.32
CA ALA A 21 24.43 -6.53 -19.89
C ALA A 21 24.06 -5.12 -19.33
N ALA A 22 24.31 -4.06 -20.10
CA ALA A 22 23.91 -2.70 -19.72
C ALA A 22 22.38 -2.56 -19.68
N VAL A 23 21.67 -3.08 -20.68
CA VAL A 23 20.20 -3.08 -20.72
C VAL A 23 19.63 -3.85 -19.52
N LEU A 24 20.19 -5.02 -19.20
CA LEU A 24 19.74 -5.79 -18.03
C LEU A 24 19.97 -5.02 -16.72
N THR A 25 21.08 -4.27 -16.60
CA THR A 25 21.33 -3.39 -15.44
C THR A 25 20.31 -2.24 -15.38
N VAL A 26 20.00 -1.60 -16.52
CA VAL A 26 18.98 -0.56 -16.60
C VAL A 26 17.62 -1.08 -16.15
N VAL A 27 17.20 -2.23 -16.69
CA VAL A 27 15.93 -2.88 -16.32
C VAL A 27 15.88 -3.19 -14.81
N ALA A 28 16.99 -3.72 -14.26
CA ALA A 28 17.07 -4.01 -12.83
C ALA A 28 16.83 -2.77 -11.96
N LEU A 29 17.51 -1.67 -12.31
CA LEU A 29 17.38 -0.42 -11.56
C LEU A 29 15.99 0.24 -11.75
N LEU A 30 15.45 0.21 -12.96
CA LEU A 30 14.09 0.73 -13.21
C LEU A 30 13.03 -0.04 -12.42
N LEU A 31 13.10 -1.37 -12.40
CA LEU A 31 12.18 -2.18 -11.60
C LEU A 31 12.37 -1.93 -10.11
N PHE A 32 13.61 -1.82 -9.64
CA PHE A 32 13.88 -1.45 -8.25
C PHE A 32 13.22 -0.12 -7.89
N TYR A 33 13.46 0.94 -8.66
CA TYR A 33 12.88 2.26 -8.39
C TYR A 33 11.36 2.25 -8.50
N LEU A 34 10.79 1.56 -9.48
CA LEU A 34 9.34 1.45 -9.65
C LEU A 34 8.67 0.87 -8.39
N PHE A 35 9.16 -0.30 -7.94
CA PHE A 35 8.59 -0.96 -6.77
C PHE A 35 8.95 -0.24 -5.46
N TYR A 36 10.13 0.35 -5.36
CA TYR A 36 10.54 1.10 -4.18
C TYR A 36 9.69 2.37 -3.98
N ILE A 37 9.49 3.15 -5.03
CA ILE A 37 8.66 4.36 -4.99
C ILE A 37 7.19 3.98 -4.73
N ALA A 38 6.68 2.92 -5.35
CA ALA A 38 5.33 2.44 -5.10
C ALA A 38 5.15 2.02 -3.63
N GLY A 39 6.06 1.20 -3.09
CA GLY A 39 5.98 0.74 -1.70
C GLY A 39 6.11 1.87 -0.67
N THR A 40 7.12 2.74 -0.84
CA THR A 40 7.30 3.90 0.06
C THR A 40 6.15 4.91 -0.06
N GLY A 41 5.62 5.10 -1.27
CA GLY A 41 4.47 5.97 -1.52
C GLY A 41 3.21 5.46 -0.82
N ILE A 42 2.84 4.19 -1.03
CA ILE A 42 1.68 3.58 -0.36
C ILE A 42 1.81 3.72 1.16
N LYS A 43 2.98 3.42 1.72
CA LYS A 43 3.22 3.54 3.16
C LYS A 43 3.06 4.98 3.65
N SER A 44 3.75 5.92 3.02
CA SER A 44 3.75 7.32 3.44
C SER A 44 2.38 7.98 3.32
N TYR A 45 1.69 7.77 2.20
CA TYR A 45 0.33 8.32 2.00
C TYR A 45 -0.70 7.63 2.89
N GLY A 46 -0.58 6.30 3.10
CA GLY A 46 -1.44 5.56 4.00
C GLY A 46 -1.31 6.04 5.45
N ASP A 47 -0.09 6.13 5.96
CA ASP A 47 0.18 6.61 7.34
C ASP A 47 -0.35 8.03 7.55
N GLN A 48 -0.13 8.93 6.59
CA GLN A 48 -0.62 10.30 6.68
C GLN A 48 -2.17 10.34 6.66
N PHE A 49 -2.79 9.57 5.78
CA PHE A 49 -4.24 9.48 5.71
C PHE A 49 -4.85 8.93 7.00
N PHE A 50 -4.23 7.95 7.64
CA PHE A 50 -4.65 7.41 8.93
C PHE A 50 -4.59 8.47 10.05
N ILE A 51 -3.53 9.28 10.08
CA ILE A 51 -3.38 10.36 11.06
C ILE A 51 -4.43 11.45 10.84
N ASP A 52 -4.57 11.93 9.61
CA ASP A 52 -5.46 13.05 9.27
C ASP A 52 -6.93 12.69 9.52
N ASN A 53 -7.31 11.45 9.23
CA ASN A 53 -8.66 10.94 9.36
C ASN A 53 -8.93 10.18 10.67
N LYS A 54 -8.03 10.29 11.66
CA LYS A 54 -8.23 9.77 13.02
C LYS A 54 -8.57 8.28 13.05
N LEU A 55 -7.74 7.45 12.41
CA LEU A 55 -7.93 6.00 12.41
C LEU A 55 -8.10 5.45 13.82
N GLU A 56 -9.05 4.53 13.99
CA GLU A 56 -9.29 3.78 15.22
C GLU A 56 -8.08 2.93 15.65
N ASP A 57 -7.86 2.76 16.96
CA ASP A 57 -6.97 1.72 17.49
C ASP A 57 -7.70 0.40 17.72
N ALA A 58 -9.00 0.46 17.97
CA ALA A 58 -9.86 -0.72 18.01
C ALA A 58 -11.32 -0.37 17.77
N THR A 59 -12.05 -1.34 17.22
CA THR A 59 -13.51 -1.35 17.16
C THR A 59 -14.07 -2.53 17.95
N PHE A 60 -15.23 -2.35 18.58
CA PHE A 60 -15.88 -3.43 19.31
C PHE A 60 -17.40 -3.26 19.33
N THR A 61 -18.09 -4.36 19.58
CA THR A 61 -19.54 -4.39 19.83
C THR A 61 -19.82 -4.95 21.22
N THR A 62 -20.96 -4.61 21.78
CA THR A 62 -21.38 -5.06 23.12
C THR A 62 -22.79 -5.64 23.07
N TYR A 63 -23.11 -6.54 24.03
CA TYR A 63 -24.47 -7.05 24.21
C TYR A 63 -25.36 -6.04 24.91
N VAL A 64 -24.79 -5.15 25.72
CA VAL A 64 -25.50 -4.07 26.41
C VAL A 64 -25.04 -2.75 25.79
N GLU A 65 -25.98 -1.99 25.28
CA GLU A 65 -25.67 -0.70 24.66
C GLU A 65 -25.10 0.28 25.68
N ILE A 66 -24.02 0.98 25.30
CA ILE A 66 -23.41 2.03 26.14
C ILE A 66 -24.25 3.29 25.96
N PRO A 67 -24.82 3.85 27.06
CA PRO A 67 -25.60 5.08 26.98
C PRO A 67 -24.73 6.27 26.55
N ASP A 68 -25.31 7.20 25.78
CA ASP A 68 -24.57 8.36 25.27
C ASP A 68 -24.00 9.26 26.37
N ASN A 69 -24.68 9.35 27.52
CA ASN A 69 -24.20 10.10 28.69
C ASN A 69 -22.98 9.47 29.37
N GLU A 70 -22.69 8.19 29.14
CA GLU A 70 -21.50 7.50 29.67
C GLU A 70 -20.26 7.70 28.80
N ILE A 71 -20.41 8.07 27.53
CA ILE A 71 -19.29 8.23 26.60
C ILE A 71 -18.24 9.21 27.15
N THR A 72 -18.66 10.38 27.60
CA THR A 72 -17.73 11.38 28.17
C THR A 72 -17.04 10.90 29.45
N ASN A 73 -17.74 10.09 30.26
CA ASN A 73 -17.16 9.52 31.48
C ASN A 73 -16.10 8.47 31.14
N ILE A 74 -16.37 7.63 30.14
CA ILE A 74 -15.43 6.64 29.63
C ILE A 74 -14.17 7.34 29.08
N GLU A 75 -14.33 8.36 28.23
CA GLU A 75 -13.21 9.14 27.69
C GLU A 75 -12.30 9.66 28.79
N LYS A 76 -12.88 10.31 29.81
CA LYS A 76 -12.12 10.88 30.93
C LYS A 76 -11.47 9.84 31.81
N LYS A 77 -12.21 8.74 32.12
CA LYS A 77 -11.72 7.71 33.04
C LYS A 77 -10.52 6.96 32.50
N TYR A 78 -10.52 6.68 31.19
CA TYR A 78 -9.50 5.84 30.56
C TYR A 78 -8.52 6.61 29.70
N ASN A 79 -8.65 7.93 29.61
CA ASN A 79 -7.85 8.80 28.75
C ASN A 79 -7.85 8.33 27.28
N VAL A 80 -9.04 8.16 26.72
CA VAL A 80 -9.25 7.68 25.35
C VAL A 80 -10.16 8.64 24.59
N THR A 81 -10.06 8.66 23.26
CA THR A 81 -11.12 9.18 22.40
C THR A 81 -12.08 8.05 22.08
N PHE A 82 -13.37 8.26 22.27
CA PHE A 82 -14.37 7.23 22.14
C PHE A 82 -15.56 7.70 21.33
N GLU A 83 -16.02 6.90 20.39
CA GLU A 83 -17.16 7.23 19.54
C GLU A 83 -18.07 6.04 19.33
N LYS A 84 -19.37 6.31 19.38
CA LYS A 84 -20.42 5.38 19.04
C LYS A 84 -20.79 5.56 17.58
N GLU A 85 -20.48 4.57 16.77
CA GLU A 85 -20.73 4.59 15.35
C GLU A 85 -22.00 3.82 15.01
N HIS A 86 -22.88 4.46 14.26
CA HIS A 86 -24.10 3.87 13.75
C HIS A 86 -23.99 3.57 12.26
N TYR A 87 -24.44 2.38 11.85
CA TYR A 87 -24.46 1.97 10.44
C TYR A 87 -25.65 1.06 10.14
N VAL A 88 -26.01 0.98 8.86
CA VAL A 88 -27.04 0.08 8.34
C VAL A 88 -26.47 -0.72 7.19
N ASN A 89 -26.63 -2.05 7.20
CA ASN A 89 -26.38 -2.88 6.05
C ASN A 89 -27.67 -3.09 5.26
N ILE A 90 -27.69 -2.73 4.00
CA ILE A 90 -28.81 -2.84 3.11
C ILE A 90 -28.41 -3.71 1.93
N ASN A 91 -29.25 -4.71 1.62
CA ASN A 91 -29.08 -5.55 0.46
C ASN A 91 -30.12 -5.15 -0.58
N GLU A 92 -29.63 -4.65 -1.72
CA GLU A 92 -30.46 -4.34 -2.89
C GLU A 92 -30.24 -5.39 -3.96
N ASP A 93 -31.06 -5.36 -5.01
CA ASP A 93 -30.88 -6.25 -6.14
C ASP A 93 -29.63 -5.87 -6.92
N GLY A 94 -28.60 -6.73 -6.81
CA GLY A 94 -27.31 -6.56 -7.47
C GLY A 94 -26.19 -5.95 -6.61
N TYR A 95 -26.47 -5.34 -5.46
CA TYR A 95 -25.41 -4.81 -4.58
C TYR A 95 -25.81 -4.76 -3.10
N LYS A 96 -24.80 -4.64 -2.26
CA LYS A 96 -24.91 -4.41 -0.83
C LYS A 96 -24.31 -3.05 -0.50
N VAL A 97 -24.97 -2.28 0.33
CA VAL A 97 -24.49 -1.00 0.82
C VAL A 97 -24.46 -0.96 2.34
N ARG A 98 -23.33 -0.50 2.86
CA ARG A 98 -23.23 -0.12 4.28
C ARG A 98 -23.29 1.40 4.38
N VAL A 99 -24.40 1.89 4.90
CA VAL A 99 -24.62 3.32 5.11
C VAL A 99 -24.20 3.65 6.53
N PHE A 100 -23.33 4.62 6.70
CA PHE A 100 -22.89 5.11 8.00
C PHE A 100 -23.56 6.44 8.36
N LYS A 101 -23.83 6.61 9.64
CA LYS A 101 -24.04 7.95 10.18
C LYS A 101 -22.70 8.64 10.32
N ARG A 102 -22.64 9.96 10.10
CA ARG A 102 -21.36 10.70 10.06
C ARG A 102 -20.65 10.65 11.42
N ASN A 103 -19.42 10.16 11.43
CA ASN A 103 -18.52 10.22 12.57
C ASN A 103 -17.98 11.64 12.78
N LYS A 104 -17.64 11.97 14.02
CA LYS A 104 -17.15 13.30 14.40
C LYS A 104 -15.74 13.30 14.97
N LYS A 105 -15.27 12.17 15.51
CA LYS A 105 -14.00 12.08 16.24
C LYS A 105 -13.04 11.03 15.67
N ILE A 106 -13.57 9.89 15.20
CA ILE A 106 -12.78 8.71 14.82
C ILE A 106 -13.24 8.24 13.44
N ASP A 107 -12.32 7.76 12.62
CA ASP A 107 -12.56 7.24 11.27
C ASP A 107 -13.36 8.22 10.39
N LEU A 108 -12.84 9.45 10.32
CA LEU A 108 -13.45 10.49 9.50
C LEU A 108 -13.28 10.13 8.02
N TYR A 109 -14.34 10.27 7.24
CA TYR A 109 -14.22 10.12 5.81
C TYR A 109 -13.76 11.41 5.14
N GLU A 110 -13.04 11.27 4.04
CA GLU A 110 -12.57 12.39 3.21
C GLU A 110 -13.17 12.27 1.82
N VAL A 111 -13.86 13.32 1.35
CA VAL A 111 -14.35 13.41 -0.03
C VAL A 111 -13.16 13.77 -0.92
N ILE A 112 -12.82 12.85 -1.83
CA ILE A 112 -11.63 12.97 -2.70
C ILE A 112 -11.98 13.39 -4.13
N ASP A 113 -13.24 13.34 -4.50
CA ASP A 113 -13.74 13.80 -5.80
C ASP A 113 -15.21 14.21 -5.67
N GLY A 114 -15.62 15.27 -6.36
CA GLY A 114 -16.97 15.83 -6.29
C GLY A 114 -17.19 16.73 -5.08
N ASN A 115 -18.40 16.69 -4.52
CA ASN A 115 -18.82 17.50 -3.39
C ASN A 115 -19.37 16.61 -2.26
N ASP A 116 -19.22 17.09 -1.03
CA ASP A 116 -19.86 16.47 0.13
C ASP A 116 -21.38 16.67 0.09
N ILE A 117 -22.09 15.91 0.90
CA ILE A 117 -23.55 15.86 1.00
C ILE A 117 -24.09 17.19 1.55
N SER A 118 -25.12 17.73 0.91
CA SER A 118 -25.80 18.95 1.34
C SER A 118 -27.31 18.76 1.52
N ASN A 119 -27.92 17.79 0.81
CA ASN A 119 -29.36 17.57 0.79
C ASN A 119 -29.74 16.12 1.11
N ASP A 120 -30.97 15.88 1.55
CA ASP A 120 -31.49 14.56 1.96
C ASP A 120 -31.74 13.57 0.79
N ASP A 121 -31.52 14.00 -0.45
CA ASP A 121 -31.56 13.17 -1.65
C ASP A 121 -30.17 12.94 -2.24
N GLU A 122 -29.12 13.30 -1.50
CA GLU A 122 -27.72 13.17 -1.91
C GLU A 122 -26.99 12.10 -1.11
N ILE A 123 -26.02 11.45 -1.77
CA ILE A 123 -25.08 10.51 -1.13
C ILE A 123 -23.65 10.71 -1.66
N VAL A 124 -22.68 10.43 -0.81
CA VAL A 124 -21.31 10.12 -1.25
C VAL A 124 -21.07 8.63 -1.11
N ILE A 125 -20.33 8.04 -2.04
CA ILE A 125 -20.04 6.60 -2.10
C ILE A 125 -18.55 6.32 -2.12
N SER A 126 -18.17 5.10 -1.72
CA SER A 126 -16.77 4.68 -1.77
C SER A 126 -16.24 4.64 -3.21
N LYS A 127 -15.05 5.23 -3.43
CA LYS A 127 -14.44 5.39 -4.75
C LYS A 127 -14.25 4.05 -5.48
N GLY A 128 -13.78 3.01 -4.77
CA GLY A 128 -13.50 1.73 -5.39
C GLY A 128 -14.72 1.08 -6.08
N TYR A 129 -15.90 1.20 -5.50
CA TYR A 129 -17.14 0.74 -6.11
C TYR A 129 -17.52 1.61 -7.33
N ALA A 130 -17.44 2.93 -7.18
CA ALA A 130 -17.77 3.86 -8.27
C ALA A 130 -16.93 3.58 -9.53
N GLU A 131 -15.62 3.35 -9.37
CA GLU A 131 -14.72 3.01 -10.48
C GLU A 131 -15.03 1.63 -11.09
N SER A 132 -15.33 0.63 -10.25
CA SER A 132 -15.62 -0.74 -10.69
C SER A 132 -16.93 -0.86 -11.46
N GLU A 133 -17.98 -0.21 -10.97
CA GLU A 133 -19.32 -0.28 -11.55
C GLU A 133 -19.64 0.92 -12.48
N HIS A 134 -18.64 1.76 -12.75
CA HIS A 134 -18.78 2.94 -13.64
C HIS A 134 -19.88 3.90 -13.21
N VAL A 135 -20.07 4.05 -11.89
CA VAL A 135 -21.02 5.02 -11.33
C VAL A 135 -20.41 6.41 -11.35
N SER A 136 -21.04 7.34 -12.05
CA SER A 136 -20.56 8.72 -12.21
C SER A 136 -21.20 9.66 -11.18
N ILE A 137 -20.47 10.75 -10.84
CA ILE A 137 -21.06 11.85 -10.06
C ILE A 137 -22.23 12.42 -10.85
N GLY A 138 -23.39 12.50 -10.20
CA GLY A 138 -24.67 12.87 -10.81
C GLY A 138 -25.61 11.72 -11.08
N ASP A 139 -25.12 10.48 -11.11
CA ASP A 139 -25.96 9.28 -11.24
C ASP A 139 -26.83 9.10 -9.99
N ARG A 140 -27.86 8.26 -10.13
CA ARG A 140 -28.76 7.94 -9.02
C ARG A 140 -28.64 6.46 -8.65
N LEU A 141 -28.58 6.20 -7.34
CA LEU A 141 -28.61 4.86 -6.77
C LEU A 141 -29.87 4.71 -5.91
N THR A 142 -30.49 3.54 -5.98
CA THR A 142 -31.66 3.23 -5.17
C THR A 142 -31.24 2.59 -3.86
N ILE A 143 -31.67 3.14 -2.72
CA ILE A 143 -31.44 2.58 -1.39
C ILE A 143 -32.79 2.52 -0.66
N LYS A 144 -33.22 1.31 -0.28
CA LYS A 144 -34.57 1.07 0.29
C LYS A 144 -35.71 1.69 -0.54
N GLY A 145 -35.64 1.55 -1.86
CA GLY A 145 -36.68 2.04 -2.79
C GLY A 145 -36.69 3.56 -3.01
N LYS A 146 -35.78 4.31 -2.40
CA LYS A 146 -35.61 5.75 -2.64
C LYS A 146 -34.35 6.01 -3.46
N GLU A 147 -34.47 6.91 -4.44
CA GLU A 147 -33.33 7.32 -5.27
C GLU A 147 -32.53 8.43 -4.59
N TYR A 148 -31.22 8.27 -4.59
CA TYR A 148 -30.26 9.24 -4.09
C TYR A 148 -29.26 9.61 -5.20
N LYS A 149 -28.95 10.88 -5.32
CA LYS A 149 -27.98 11.41 -6.26
C LYS A 149 -26.57 11.27 -5.68
N VAL A 150 -25.65 10.68 -6.43
CA VAL A 150 -24.22 10.61 -6.09
C VAL A 150 -23.60 11.98 -6.29
N THR A 151 -23.07 12.59 -5.24
CA THR A 151 -22.44 13.93 -5.28
C THR A 151 -20.94 13.89 -5.21
N GLY A 152 -20.36 12.80 -4.71
CA GLY A 152 -18.91 12.66 -4.61
C GLY A 152 -18.48 11.26 -4.23
N TYR A 153 -17.16 11.07 -4.30
CA TYR A 153 -16.50 9.85 -3.87
C TYR A 153 -15.63 10.12 -2.65
N PHE A 154 -15.63 9.17 -1.73
CA PHE A 154 -14.87 9.29 -0.50
C PHE A 154 -13.95 8.10 -0.26
N LEU A 155 -12.95 8.33 0.60
CA LEU A 155 -12.17 7.30 1.29
C LEU A 155 -12.43 7.39 2.80
N ARG A 156 -12.24 6.25 3.47
CA ARG A 156 -12.37 6.12 4.91
C ARG A 156 -11.21 5.26 5.44
N PRO A 157 -10.55 5.63 6.56
CA PRO A 157 -9.28 5.02 6.97
C PRO A 157 -9.42 3.55 7.34
N ASP A 158 -10.50 3.13 8.01
CA ASP A 158 -10.76 1.74 8.38
C ASP A 158 -11.31 0.87 7.23
N TYR A 159 -11.43 1.43 6.01
CA TYR A 159 -11.89 0.76 4.78
C TYR A 159 -11.06 1.07 3.54
N LEU A 160 -9.78 1.45 3.69
CA LEU A 160 -8.91 1.63 2.53
C LEU A 160 -8.79 0.33 1.71
N TYR A 161 -8.82 -0.82 2.35
CA TYR A 161 -9.01 -2.11 1.69
C TYR A 161 -10.45 -2.59 1.88
N MET A 162 -11.24 -2.55 0.81
CA MET A 162 -12.69 -2.76 0.85
C MET A 162 -13.04 -4.24 1.06
N LEU A 163 -13.27 -4.64 2.31
CA LEU A 163 -13.83 -5.93 2.69
C LEU A 163 -15.22 -5.73 3.30
N GLU A 164 -16.19 -6.52 2.86
CA GLU A 164 -17.54 -6.52 3.48
C GLU A 164 -17.44 -7.01 4.93
N ASN A 165 -16.74 -8.13 5.15
CA ASN A 165 -16.43 -8.66 6.46
C ASN A 165 -14.92 -8.73 6.68
N THR A 166 -14.47 -8.66 7.91
CA THR A 166 -13.04 -8.70 8.27
C THR A 166 -12.37 -10.04 7.97
N ASP A 167 -13.15 -11.11 7.83
CA ASP A 167 -12.67 -12.46 7.53
C ASP A 167 -12.65 -12.77 6.01
N ASP A 168 -13.08 -11.82 5.17
CA ASP A 168 -13.07 -12.00 3.73
C ASP A 168 -11.63 -11.98 3.21
N SER A 169 -11.29 -12.92 2.33
CA SER A 169 -9.94 -13.03 1.76
C SER A 169 -9.67 -12.06 0.59
N TYR A 170 -10.72 -11.50 -0.01
CA TYR A 170 -10.62 -10.63 -1.19
C TYR A 170 -11.51 -9.40 -1.04
N LYS A 171 -11.01 -8.26 -1.53
CA LYS A 171 -11.80 -7.04 -1.59
C LYS A 171 -13.02 -7.23 -2.50
N ASN A 172 -14.14 -6.74 -2.03
CA ASN A 172 -15.39 -6.73 -2.78
C ASN A 172 -15.74 -5.28 -3.16
N ILE A 173 -15.40 -4.87 -4.37
CA ILE A 173 -15.67 -3.52 -4.90
C ILE A 173 -16.74 -3.52 -5.99
N THR A 174 -17.25 -4.69 -6.38
CA THR A 174 -18.25 -4.83 -7.45
C THR A 174 -19.66 -4.97 -6.92
N SER A 175 -19.83 -5.56 -5.75
CA SER A 175 -21.15 -5.80 -5.17
C SER A 175 -21.32 -5.26 -3.75
N PHE A 176 -20.30 -4.60 -3.22
CA PHE A 176 -20.35 -3.99 -1.89
C PHE A 176 -19.72 -2.59 -1.90
N PHE A 177 -20.41 -1.63 -1.33
CA PHE A 177 -19.89 -0.28 -1.17
C PHE A 177 -20.33 0.37 0.15
N LEU A 178 -19.65 1.45 0.50
CA LEU A 178 -19.98 2.31 1.62
C LEU A 178 -20.67 3.56 1.11
N ALA A 179 -21.60 4.08 1.89
CA ALA A 179 -22.25 5.33 1.61
C ALA A 179 -22.41 6.17 2.89
N TYR A 180 -22.42 7.48 2.70
CA TYR A 180 -22.89 8.45 3.68
C TYR A 180 -24.02 9.25 3.08
N MET A 181 -24.93 9.69 3.95
CA MET A 181 -26.04 10.59 3.65
C MET A 181 -26.22 11.58 4.81
N THR A 182 -27.11 12.54 4.70
CA THR A 182 -27.41 13.43 5.81
C THR A 182 -27.94 12.66 7.02
N ASP A 183 -27.79 13.20 8.22
CA ASP A 183 -28.32 12.57 9.45
C ASP A 183 -29.82 12.31 9.34
N SER A 184 -30.58 13.24 8.74
CA SER A 184 -32.01 13.12 8.51
C SER A 184 -32.37 11.98 7.56
N ALA A 185 -31.64 11.85 6.44
CA ALA A 185 -31.84 10.75 5.49
C ALA A 185 -31.45 9.39 6.10
N TYR A 186 -30.38 9.35 6.92
CA TYR A 186 -29.96 8.16 7.64
C TYR A 186 -31.01 7.70 8.66
N ASP A 187 -31.52 8.63 9.49
CA ASP A 187 -32.50 8.33 10.53
C ASP A 187 -33.82 7.81 9.91
N ALA A 188 -34.15 8.21 8.68
CA ALA A 188 -35.32 7.70 7.94
C ALA A 188 -35.16 6.23 7.45
N LEU A 189 -33.95 5.63 7.57
CA LEU A 189 -33.75 4.21 7.24
C LEU A 189 -34.34 3.26 8.31
N GLU A 190 -34.72 3.75 9.48
CA GLU A 190 -35.41 3.03 10.58
C GLU A 190 -34.73 1.74 11.05
N ALA A 191 -33.44 1.57 10.75
CA ALA A 191 -32.65 0.43 11.18
C ALA A 191 -31.24 0.91 11.47
N SER A 192 -30.66 0.47 12.58
CA SER A 192 -29.31 0.87 12.95
C SER A 192 -28.63 -0.25 13.71
N SER A 193 -27.43 -0.61 13.27
CA SER A 193 -26.46 -1.35 14.06
C SER A 193 -25.53 -0.36 14.73
N CYS A 194 -24.99 -0.74 15.90
CA CYS A 194 -24.08 0.09 16.64
C CYS A 194 -22.77 -0.64 16.89
N GLN A 195 -21.67 0.05 16.71
CA GLN A 195 -20.35 -0.37 17.16
C GLN A 195 -19.62 0.79 17.80
N TYR A 196 -18.59 0.50 18.56
CA TYR A 196 -17.82 1.49 19.30
C TYR A 196 -16.40 1.55 18.75
N LYS A 197 -15.92 2.76 18.57
CA LYS A 197 -14.58 3.08 18.10
C LYS A 197 -13.79 3.68 19.25
N VAL A 198 -12.51 3.32 19.34
CA VAL A 198 -11.63 3.87 20.37
C VAL A 198 -10.25 4.17 19.80
N VAL A 199 -9.72 5.34 20.20
CA VAL A 199 -8.32 5.72 20.01
C VAL A 199 -7.71 5.88 21.41
N TYR A 200 -6.63 5.17 21.67
CA TYR A 200 -5.92 5.19 22.95
C TYR A 200 -4.87 6.31 22.96
N SER A 201 -4.79 7.03 24.07
CA SER A 201 -3.63 7.91 24.33
C SER A 201 -2.45 7.10 24.87
N ASP A 202 -1.25 7.62 24.79
CA ASP A 202 -0.02 6.93 25.23
C ASP A 202 -0.09 6.42 26.69
N ASP A 203 -0.82 7.13 27.56
CA ASP A 203 -1.00 6.79 28.97
C ASP A 203 -2.23 5.90 29.25
N SER A 204 -2.95 5.45 28.23
CA SER A 204 -4.16 4.64 28.40
C SER A 204 -3.83 3.22 28.83
N ASP A 205 -4.49 2.72 29.88
CA ASP A 205 -4.43 1.30 30.24
C ASP A 205 -5.48 0.51 29.42
N VAL A 206 -5.04 0.04 28.25
CA VAL A 206 -5.87 -0.75 27.31
C VAL A 206 -6.42 -2.00 27.95
N THR A 207 -5.64 -2.66 28.81
CA THR A 207 -6.05 -3.91 29.47
C THR A 207 -7.18 -3.65 30.46
N GLN A 208 -7.03 -2.62 31.29
CA GLN A 208 -8.05 -2.24 32.25
C GLN A 208 -9.32 -1.72 31.54
N PHE A 209 -9.16 -0.90 30.49
CA PHE A 209 -10.29 -0.46 29.65
C PHE A 209 -11.11 -1.65 29.13
N ARG A 210 -10.47 -2.62 28.48
CA ARG A 210 -11.15 -3.80 27.93
C ARG A 210 -11.83 -4.64 28.99
N LYS A 211 -11.18 -4.82 30.14
CA LYS A 211 -11.74 -5.56 31.27
C LYS A 211 -13.02 -4.90 31.78
N ASP A 212 -12.96 -3.62 32.07
CA ASP A 212 -14.11 -2.86 32.63
C ASP A 212 -15.27 -2.79 31.61
N MET A 213 -14.98 -2.55 30.32
CA MET A 213 -15.98 -2.59 29.26
C MET A 213 -16.64 -3.96 29.16
N ASN A 214 -15.88 -5.04 29.27
CA ASN A 214 -16.42 -6.39 29.24
C ASN A 214 -17.27 -6.69 30.50
N GLU A 215 -16.85 -6.26 31.67
CA GLU A 215 -17.59 -6.46 32.90
C GLU A 215 -18.93 -5.72 32.90
N GLN A 216 -18.94 -4.48 32.41
CA GLN A 216 -20.10 -3.59 32.47
C GLN A 216 -21.06 -3.77 31.28
N TYR A 217 -20.53 -3.88 30.05
CA TYR A 217 -21.35 -3.87 28.82
C TYR A 217 -21.31 -5.17 28.03
N LYS A 218 -20.51 -6.16 28.46
CA LYS A 218 -20.38 -7.49 27.85
C LYS A 218 -19.94 -7.38 26.39
N ILE A 219 -18.65 -7.24 26.16
CA ILE A 219 -18.07 -7.19 24.81
C ILE A 219 -18.48 -8.45 24.05
N ASN A 220 -19.10 -8.26 22.88
CA ASN A 220 -19.48 -9.31 21.95
C ASN A 220 -18.33 -9.61 20.96
N SER A 221 -17.75 -8.55 20.39
CA SER A 221 -16.58 -8.65 19.51
C SER A 221 -15.61 -7.51 19.82
N TYR A 222 -14.32 -7.77 19.66
CA TYR A 222 -13.26 -6.76 19.79
C TYR A 222 -12.21 -7.00 18.71
N LEU A 223 -11.97 -6.00 17.91
CA LEU A 223 -11.04 -6.02 16.80
C LEU A 223 -10.05 -4.86 16.95
N ALA A 224 -8.80 -5.16 17.29
CA ALA A 224 -7.73 -4.17 17.27
C ALA A 224 -7.32 -3.86 15.82
N LYS A 225 -6.83 -2.64 15.56
CA LYS A 225 -6.40 -2.20 14.23
C LYS A 225 -5.40 -3.15 13.59
N ASP A 226 -4.46 -3.69 14.38
CA ASP A 226 -3.42 -4.61 13.91
C ASP A 226 -3.97 -5.97 13.44
N ASN A 227 -5.21 -6.29 13.81
CA ASN A 227 -5.92 -7.49 13.38
C ASN A 227 -7.02 -7.19 12.35
N ASN A 228 -7.23 -5.93 12.02
CA ASN A 228 -8.23 -5.51 11.04
C ASN A 228 -7.62 -5.54 9.64
N GLN A 229 -7.94 -6.56 8.86
CA GLN A 229 -7.43 -6.72 7.48
C GLN A 229 -7.76 -5.54 6.57
N ARG A 230 -8.84 -4.79 6.81
CA ARG A 230 -9.17 -3.58 6.04
C ARG A 230 -8.11 -2.48 6.19
N ILE A 231 -7.40 -2.50 7.32
CA ILE A 231 -6.33 -1.55 7.67
C ILE A 231 -4.96 -2.14 7.30
N THR A 232 -4.65 -3.35 7.79
CA THR A 232 -3.31 -3.94 7.66
C THR A 232 -2.93 -4.29 6.23
N MET A 233 -3.91 -4.57 5.36
CA MET A 233 -3.65 -4.87 3.94
C MET A 233 -2.94 -3.73 3.20
N VAL A 234 -3.10 -2.48 3.63
CA VAL A 234 -2.38 -1.33 3.04
C VAL A 234 -0.88 -1.45 3.34
N ASP A 235 -0.54 -1.73 4.60
CA ASP A 235 0.85 -1.96 5.04
C ASP A 235 1.44 -3.21 4.38
N ASP A 236 0.69 -4.30 4.34
CA ASP A 236 1.12 -5.55 3.71
C ASP A 236 1.43 -5.37 2.22
N GLN A 237 0.61 -4.59 1.49
CA GLN A 237 0.88 -4.24 0.11
C GLN A 237 2.14 -3.39 -0.03
N ALA A 238 2.34 -2.38 0.81
CA ALA A 238 3.54 -1.56 0.81
C ALA A 238 4.79 -2.40 1.05
N ILE A 239 4.77 -3.29 2.04
CA ILE A 239 5.86 -4.22 2.36
C ILE A 239 6.13 -5.16 1.18
N MET A 240 5.08 -5.71 0.55
CA MET A 240 5.23 -6.59 -0.62
C MET A 240 5.96 -5.87 -1.77
N PHE A 241 5.59 -4.62 -2.08
CA PHE A 241 6.29 -3.83 -3.10
C PHE A 241 7.75 -3.57 -2.73
N LEU A 242 8.06 -3.27 -1.47
CA LEU A 242 9.44 -3.10 -1.00
C LEU A 242 10.24 -4.40 -1.12
N ILE A 243 9.68 -5.54 -0.75
CA ILE A 243 10.31 -6.85 -0.92
C ILE A 243 10.63 -7.09 -2.41
N MET A 244 9.67 -6.83 -3.32
CA MET A 244 9.88 -6.98 -4.76
C MET A 244 10.97 -6.05 -5.28
N ALA A 245 11.06 -4.81 -4.78
CA ALA A 245 12.14 -3.90 -5.12
C ALA A 245 13.50 -4.52 -4.82
N PHE A 246 13.71 -5.03 -3.59
CA PHE A 246 14.96 -5.64 -3.19
C PHE A 246 15.24 -6.96 -3.93
N VAL A 247 14.21 -7.75 -4.23
CA VAL A 247 14.36 -8.96 -5.06
C VAL A 247 14.96 -8.59 -6.43
N PHE A 248 14.43 -7.57 -7.10
CA PHE A 248 14.97 -7.14 -8.40
C PHE A 248 16.36 -6.51 -8.27
N LEU A 249 16.62 -5.75 -7.20
CA LEU A 249 17.92 -5.14 -6.96
C LEU A 249 19.05 -6.17 -6.82
N PHE A 250 18.77 -7.35 -6.28
CA PHE A 250 19.80 -8.37 -6.06
C PHE A 250 19.83 -9.45 -7.14
N THR A 251 18.67 -9.92 -7.61
CA THR A 251 18.62 -11.07 -8.54
C THR A 251 19.12 -10.72 -9.94
N LEU A 252 18.68 -9.61 -10.51
CA LEU A 252 19.05 -9.23 -11.88
C LEU A 252 20.53 -8.85 -12.00
N PRO A 253 21.14 -8.05 -11.10
CA PRO A 253 22.58 -7.84 -11.12
C PRO A 253 23.38 -9.13 -10.90
N LEU A 254 22.91 -10.06 -10.07
CA LEU A 254 23.58 -11.36 -9.90
C LEU A 254 23.64 -12.14 -11.21
N ILE A 255 22.54 -12.19 -11.96
CA ILE A 255 22.47 -12.80 -13.29
C ILE A 255 23.43 -12.07 -14.24
N THR A 256 23.46 -10.74 -14.21
CA THR A 256 24.37 -9.93 -15.05
C THR A 256 25.84 -10.25 -14.74
N VAL A 257 26.21 -10.31 -13.46
CA VAL A 257 27.55 -10.66 -13.02
C VAL A 257 27.92 -12.07 -13.49
N ALA A 258 27.04 -13.06 -13.36
CA ALA A 258 27.28 -14.43 -13.84
C ALA A 258 27.51 -14.48 -15.35
N LEU A 259 26.71 -13.77 -16.15
CA LEU A 259 26.91 -13.66 -17.59
C LEU A 259 28.27 -13.02 -17.94
N ILE A 260 28.61 -11.93 -17.28
CA ILE A 260 29.91 -11.25 -17.46
C ILE A 260 31.05 -12.18 -17.12
N ALA A 261 30.97 -12.92 -16.02
CA ALA A 261 32.02 -13.87 -15.59
C ALA A 261 32.25 -14.97 -16.64
N ILE A 262 31.19 -15.53 -17.22
CA ILE A 262 31.28 -16.53 -18.27
C ILE A 262 32.03 -15.99 -19.50
N ILE A 263 31.74 -14.77 -19.91
CA ILE A 263 32.35 -14.21 -21.12
C ILE A 263 33.78 -13.78 -20.90
N ILE A 264 34.06 -13.14 -19.76
CA ILE A 264 35.46 -12.83 -19.43
C ILE A 264 36.27 -14.11 -19.30
N GLY A 265 35.72 -15.17 -18.72
CA GLY A 265 36.38 -16.48 -18.65
C GLY A 265 36.73 -17.06 -20.05
N ARG A 266 35.76 -16.97 -21.00
CA ARG A 266 36.04 -17.36 -22.41
C ARG A 266 37.13 -16.51 -23.04
N LYS A 267 37.09 -15.18 -22.83
CA LYS A 267 38.07 -14.25 -23.37
C LYS A 267 39.49 -14.52 -22.83
N ILE A 268 39.61 -14.73 -21.53
CA ILE A 268 40.89 -15.09 -20.91
C ILE A 268 41.47 -16.37 -21.54
N LYS A 269 40.61 -17.39 -21.79
CA LYS A 269 41.05 -18.62 -22.48
C LYS A 269 41.54 -18.36 -23.91
N GLN A 270 40.84 -17.51 -24.67
CA GLN A 270 41.22 -17.15 -26.03
C GLN A 270 42.54 -16.34 -26.06
N GLU A 271 42.78 -15.51 -25.06
CA GLU A 271 43.94 -14.62 -24.99
C GLU A 271 45.13 -15.22 -24.21
N GLN A 272 45.11 -16.51 -23.85
CA GLN A 272 46.15 -17.14 -23.01
C GLN A 272 47.58 -16.95 -23.56
N LYS A 273 47.79 -17.09 -24.88
CA LYS A 273 49.09 -16.86 -25.50
C LYS A 273 49.60 -15.43 -25.30
N MET A 274 48.70 -14.47 -25.44
CA MET A 274 49.02 -13.07 -25.28
C MET A 274 49.26 -12.70 -23.80
N ILE A 275 48.50 -13.27 -22.88
CA ILE A 275 48.72 -13.10 -21.44
C ILE A 275 50.10 -13.61 -21.05
N GLY A 276 50.52 -14.76 -21.61
CA GLY A 276 51.88 -15.30 -21.44
C GLY A 276 52.96 -14.34 -21.94
N THR A 277 52.77 -13.76 -23.15
CA THR A 277 53.73 -12.79 -23.72
C THR A 277 53.79 -11.51 -22.85
N LEU A 278 52.67 -10.99 -22.38
CA LEU A 278 52.65 -9.82 -21.50
C LEU A 278 53.33 -10.10 -20.15
N SER A 279 53.15 -11.29 -19.59
CA SER A 279 53.84 -11.71 -18.37
C SER A 279 55.34 -11.80 -18.59
N ALA A 280 55.80 -12.29 -19.75
CA ALA A 280 57.24 -12.33 -20.12
C ALA A 280 57.83 -10.90 -20.31
N LEU A 281 56.99 -9.93 -20.69
CA LEU A 281 57.37 -8.53 -20.81
C LEU A 281 57.28 -7.75 -19.47
N GLY A 282 57.06 -8.44 -18.34
CA GLY A 282 57.12 -7.87 -16.99
C GLY A 282 55.78 -7.37 -16.42
N TYR A 283 54.67 -7.63 -17.09
CA TYR A 283 53.34 -7.30 -16.49
C TYR A 283 53.03 -8.27 -15.36
N THR A 284 52.62 -7.71 -14.20
CA THR A 284 52.24 -8.50 -13.01
C THR A 284 50.85 -9.12 -13.18
N LYS A 285 50.60 -10.24 -12.49
CA LYS A 285 49.27 -10.89 -12.43
C LYS A 285 48.18 -9.90 -11.97
N ARG A 286 48.50 -9.02 -11.02
CA ARG A 286 47.60 -8.02 -10.49
C ARG A 286 47.18 -6.99 -11.55
N GLN A 287 48.09 -6.55 -12.40
CA GLN A 287 47.80 -5.61 -13.49
C GLN A 287 46.92 -6.27 -14.57
N LEU A 288 47.13 -7.53 -14.88
CA LEU A 288 46.32 -8.29 -15.83
C LEU A 288 44.91 -8.53 -15.25
N MET A 289 44.79 -8.96 -13.99
CA MET A 289 43.51 -9.13 -13.33
C MET A 289 42.70 -7.82 -13.31
N TRP A 290 43.36 -6.70 -12.94
CA TRP A 290 42.70 -5.38 -12.93
C TRP A 290 42.15 -5.00 -14.32
N HIS A 291 42.90 -5.28 -15.39
CA HIS A 291 42.44 -5.02 -16.75
C HIS A 291 41.13 -5.74 -17.09
N TYR A 292 41.02 -7.04 -16.77
CA TYR A 292 39.79 -7.80 -17.01
C TYR A 292 38.66 -7.42 -16.05
N SER A 293 38.97 -7.02 -14.83
CA SER A 293 37.94 -6.50 -13.88
C SER A 293 37.33 -5.19 -14.35
N VAL A 294 38.12 -4.26 -14.89
CA VAL A 294 37.62 -3.02 -15.47
C VAL A 294 36.66 -3.31 -16.63
N LEU A 295 36.99 -4.26 -17.50
CA LEU A 295 36.12 -4.68 -18.59
C LEU A 295 34.78 -5.23 -18.07
N ALA A 296 34.79 -5.94 -16.94
CA ALA A 296 33.60 -6.45 -16.30
C ALA A 296 32.68 -5.34 -15.75
N MET A 297 33.25 -4.21 -15.30
CA MET A 297 32.50 -3.12 -14.69
C MET A 297 31.82 -2.19 -15.71
N ILE A 298 32.29 -2.16 -16.96
CA ILE A 298 31.80 -1.22 -17.99
C ILE A 298 30.28 -1.29 -18.18
N PRO A 299 29.66 -2.47 -18.39
CA PRO A 299 28.22 -2.50 -18.62
C PRO A 299 27.38 -2.06 -17.41
N GLY A 300 27.83 -2.40 -16.19
CA GLY A 300 27.17 -1.94 -14.96
C GLY A 300 27.23 -0.42 -14.79
N LEU A 301 28.41 0.18 -15.03
CA LEU A 301 28.58 1.63 -14.98
C LEU A 301 27.75 2.33 -16.07
N ALA A 302 27.77 1.81 -17.30
CA ALA A 302 26.97 2.35 -18.40
C ALA A 302 25.47 2.30 -18.09
N GLY A 303 24.97 1.17 -17.59
CA GLY A 303 23.56 1.02 -17.17
C GLY A 303 23.19 1.95 -16.02
N GLY A 304 24.06 2.07 -15.00
CA GLY A 304 23.83 2.99 -13.87
C GLY A 304 23.73 4.45 -14.31
N ILE A 305 24.63 4.92 -15.17
CA ILE A 305 24.62 6.30 -15.71
C ILE A 305 23.31 6.56 -16.48
N ILE A 306 22.85 5.61 -17.30
CA ILE A 306 21.61 5.80 -18.10
C ILE A 306 20.38 6.00 -17.21
N VAL A 307 20.32 5.35 -16.07
CA VAL A 307 19.16 5.46 -15.15
C VAL A 307 19.19 6.76 -14.33
N THR A 308 20.37 7.36 -14.14
CA THR A 308 20.51 8.59 -13.35
C THR A 308 20.38 9.88 -14.16
N ILE A 309 20.30 9.79 -15.48
CA ILE A 309 20.01 10.89 -16.41
C ILE A 309 18.50 10.91 -16.73
#